data_cce496aaf8434299bb707963d1cc341c
#
_entry.id   cce496aaf8434299bb707963d1cc341c
#
_cell.length_a   1.000
_cell.length_b   1.000
_cell.length_c   1.000
_cell.angle_alpha   90.00
_cell.angle_beta   90.00
_cell.angle_gamma   90.00
#
_symmetry.space_group_name_H-M   'P 1'
#
loop_
_entity.id
_entity.type
_entity.pdbx_description
1 polymer ?
#
loop_
_entity_poly.entity_id
_entity_poly.type
_entity_poly.pdbx_seq_one_letter_code
_entity_poly.pdbx_strand_id
1 'polypeptide(L)'
;MRITKDNYTKVNDLLDEYSSIGHIFGKNLSKFCKDGQIEVDFKDLNLDKHTWYGELYIYLTGITAFELINDIIGPSGADEIGMDNATTLRLWWD
;
A
#
# COMPACT_ATOMS: atom_id res chain seq x y z
N MET A 1 6.34 -7.19 7.22
CA MET A 1 7.58 -6.41 7.00
C MET A 1 7.21 -4.96 6.78
N ARG A 2 7.84 -4.08 7.50
CA ARG A 2 7.60 -2.64 7.37
C ARG A 2 8.54 -2.04 6.33
N ILE A 3 7.97 -1.32 5.38
CA ILE A 3 8.71 -0.68 4.29
C ILE A 3 8.69 0.82 4.50
N THR A 4 9.87 1.42 4.44
CA THR A 4 10.11 2.84 4.65
C THR A 4 10.88 3.42 3.45
N LYS A 5 11.30 4.69 3.56
CA LYS A 5 12.16 5.30 2.53
C LYS A 5 13.50 4.60 2.33
N ASP A 6 13.95 3.82 3.33
CA ASP A 6 15.26 3.14 3.26
C ASP A 6 15.20 1.83 2.47
N ASN A 7 14.01 1.23 2.31
CA ASN A 7 13.82 -0.02 1.58
C ASN A 7 12.61 0.02 0.64
N TYR A 8 12.26 1.17 0.12
CA TYR A 8 11.05 1.41 -0.67
C TYR A 8 10.96 0.52 -1.93
N THR A 9 12.08 0.10 -2.50
CA THR A 9 12.09 -0.76 -3.70
C THR A 9 11.46 -2.12 -3.46
N LYS A 10 11.41 -2.58 -2.22
CA LYS A 10 10.79 -3.87 -1.86
C LYS A 10 9.29 -3.90 -2.10
N VAL A 11 8.63 -2.75 -2.17
CA VAL A 11 7.19 -2.68 -2.52
C VAL A 11 6.97 -3.28 -3.91
N ASN A 12 7.78 -2.86 -4.89
CA ASN A 12 7.66 -3.38 -6.24
C ASN A 12 8.03 -4.87 -6.31
N ASP A 13 9.03 -5.30 -5.57
CA ASP A 13 9.42 -6.70 -5.51
C ASP A 13 8.28 -7.58 -5.00
N LEU A 14 7.46 -7.06 -4.08
CA LEU A 14 6.36 -7.80 -3.49
C LEU A 14 5.08 -7.77 -4.34
N LEU A 15 4.82 -6.69 -5.05
CA LEU A 15 3.53 -6.47 -5.70
C LEU A 15 3.54 -6.59 -7.22
N ASP A 16 4.66 -6.35 -7.87
CA ASP A 16 4.75 -6.16 -9.31
C ASP A 16 4.40 -7.42 -10.12
N GLU A 17 4.60 -8.61 -9.54
CA GLU A 17 4.41 -9.89 -10.24
C GLU A 17 2.97 -10.39 -10.23
N TYR A 18 2.05 -9.79 -9.48
CA TYR A 18 0.80 -10.45 -9.14
C TYR A 18 -0.45 -9.96 -9.85
N SER A 19 -0.48 -8.73 -10.35
CA SER A 19 -1.62 -8.23 -11.12
C SER A 19 -1.34 -6.84 -11.69
N SER A 20 -2.22 -6.38 -12.61
CA SER A 20 -2.18 -5.00 -13.11
C SER A 20 -2.45 -3.97 -12.00
N ILE A 21 -3.29 -4.33 -11.03
CA ILE A 21 -3.53 -3.51 -9.82
C ILE A 21 -2.23 -3.41 -9.02
N GLY A 22 -1.54 -4.54 -8.83
CA GLY A 22 -0.27 -4.57 -8.13
C GLY A 22 0.78 -3.68 -8.76
N HIS A 23 0.82 -3.63 -10.08
CA HIS A 23 1.77 -2.79 -10.79
C HIS A 23 1.54 -1.29 -10.52
N ILE A 24 0.32 -0.80 -10.69
CA ILE A 24 0.00 0.62 -10.50
C ILE A 24 0.05 0.99 -9.02
N PHE A 25 -0.62 0.21 -8.19
CA PHE A 25 -0.68 0.44 -6.76
C PHE A 25 0.69 0.36 -6.11
N GLY A 26 1.47 -0.67 -6.46
CA GLY A 26 2.82 -0.86 -5.94
C GLY A 26 3.76 0.27 -6.35
N LYS A 27 3.66 0.74 -7.58
CA LYS A 27 4.46 1.86 -8.08
C LYS A 27 4.16 3.14 -7.30
N ASN A 28 2.90 3.40 -7.01
CA ASN A 28 2.49 4.57 -6.23
C ASN A 28 2.95 4.45 -4.77
N LEU A 29 2.76 3.29 -4.14
CA LEU A 29 3.26 3.06 -2.79
C LEU A 29 4.77 3.26 -2.70
N SER A 30 5.52 2.72 -3.65
CA SER A 30 6.97 2.85 -3.72
C SER A 30 7.40 4.32 -3.79
N LYS A 31 6.73 5.10 -4.64
CA LYS A 31 7.00 6.53 -4.79
C LYS A 31 6.81 7.29 -3.48
N PHE A 32 5.68 7.06 -2.81
CA PHE A 32 5.38 7.77 -1.55
C PHE A 32 6.26 7.30 -0.39
N CYS A 33 6.66 6.03 -0.37
CA CYS A 33 7.65 5.55 0.59
C CYS A 33 9.01 6.23 0.36
N LYS A 34 9.47 6.30 -0.89
CA LYS A 34 10.73 6.95 -1.25
C LYS A 34 10.77 8.40 -0.79
N ASP A 35 9.66 9.11 -0.93
CA ASP A 35 9.55 10.52 -0.55
C ASP A 35 9.34 10.71 0.96
N GLY A 36 9.22 9.63 1.72
CA GLY A 36 9.00 9.69 3.17
C GLY A 36 7.59 10.13 3.57
N GLN A 37 6.63 10.07 2.64
CA GLN A 37 5.26 10.51 2.88
C GLN A 37 4.37 9.42 3.48
N ILE A 38 4.77 8.15 3.32
CA ILE A 38 4.11 6.99 3.92
C ILE A 38 5.15 5.94 4.32
N GLU A 39 4.73 5.03 5.20
CA GLU A 39 5.36 3.73 5.43
C GLU A 39 4.30 2.65 5.28
N VAL A 40 4.71 1.45 4.89
CA VAL A 40 3.77 0.37 4.55
C VAL A 40 4.14 -0.89 5.33
N ASP A 41 3.14 -1.59 5.85
CA ASP A 41 3.34 -2.88 6.52
C ASP A 41 2.49 -3.96 5.83
N PHE A 42 3.16 -4.95 5.27
CA PHE A 42 2.55 -6.11 4.59
C PHE A 42 2.30 -7.28 5.55
N LYS A 43 2.20 -7.02 6.81
CA LYS A 43 2.18 -8.02 7.88
C LYS A 43 1.23 -9.18 7.66
N ASP A 44 0.01 -8.88 7.24
CA ASP A 44 -1.06 -9.89 7.14
C ASP A 44 -1.58 -10.07 5.71
N LEU A 45 -0.90 -9.52 4.72
CA LEU A 45 -1.33 -9.62 3.32
C LEU A 45 -0.73 -10.87 2.67
N ASN A 46 -1.60 -11.74 2.17
CA ASN A 46 -1.22 -12.87 1.36
C ASN A 46 -1.32 -12.51 -0.11
N LEU A 47 -0.21 -12.70 -0.83
CA LEU A 47 -0.11 -12.45 -2.26
C LEU A 47 -0.02 -13.80 -2.96
N ASP A 48 -1.12 -14.25 -3.54
CA ASP A 48 -1.14 -15.40 -4.42
C ASP A 48 -1.20 -14.91 -5.88
N LYS A 49 -0.87 -15.80 -6.83
CA LYS A 49 -0.71 -15.45 -8.25
C LYS A 49 -1.83 -14.63 -8.87
N HIS A 50 -3.05 -14.75 -8.35
CA HIS A 50 -4.23 -14.11 -8.94
C HIS A 50 -5.15 -13.45 -7.92
N THR A 51 -4.85 -13.61 -6.64
CA THR A 51 -5.74 -13.13 -5.58
C THR A 51 -4.94 -12.52 -4.45
N TRP A 52 -5.41 -11.37 -3.99
CA TRP A 52 -4.93 -10.77 -2.77
C TRP A 52 -5.98 -10.97 -1.69
N TYR A 53 -5.55 -11.37 -0.51
CA TYR A 53 -6.41 -11.40 0.67
C TYR A 53 -5.60 -11.12 1.91
N GLY A 54 -6.24 -10.43 2.84
CA GLY A 54 -5.61 -9.99 4.07
C GLY A 54 -5.53 -8.48 4.15
N GLU A 55 -4.65 -7.98 4.98
CA GLU A 55 -4.59 -6.57 5.36
C GLU A 55 -3.24 -5.96 5.03
N LEU A 56 -3.27 -4.71 4.58
CA LEU A 56 -2.13 -3.85 4.38
C LEU A 56 -2.33 -2.60 5.22
N TYR A 57 -1.33 -2.24 6.01
CA TYR A 57 -1.35 -1.03 6.82
C TYR A 57 -0.47 0.03 6.18
N ILE A 58 -0.98 1.24 6.07
CA ILE A 58 -0.25 2.39 5.55
C ILE A 58 -0.20 3.45 6.64
N TYR A 59 1.01 3.80 7.04
CA TYR A 59 1.26 4.84 8.03
C TYR A 59 1.48 6.16 7.32
N LEU A 60 0.65 7.15 7.63
CA LEU A 60 0.63 8.44 6.96
C LEU A 60 1.59 9.39 7.66
N THR A 61 2.68 9.72 7.00
CA THR A 61 3.74 10.55 7.59
C THR A 61 3.86 11.93 6.93
N GLY A 62 3.16 12.18 5.84
CA GLY A 62 3.22 13.48 5.15
C GLY A 62 2.43 13.57 3.85
N ILE A 63 1.69 12.52 3.51
CA ILE A 63 0.89 12.50 2.29
C ILE A 63 -0.34 13.41 2.42
N THR A 64 -0.72 14.10 1.36
CA THR A 64 -1.94 14.89 1.33
C THR A 64 -3.16 13.99 1.18
N ALA A 65 -4.33 14.49 1.62
CA ALA A 65 -5.59 13.75 1.47
C ALA A 65 -5.91 13.47 0.00
N PHE A 66 -5.63 14.40 -0.88
CA PHE A 66 -5.85 14.26 -2.33
C PHE A 66 -5.01 13.12 -2.91
N GLU A 67 -3.72 13.11 -2.62
CA GLU A 67 -2.79 12.05 -3.07
C GLU A 67 -3.18 10.69 -2.49
N LEU A 68 -3.56 10.64 -1.22
CA LEU A 68 -3.99 9.41 -0.57
C LEU A 68 -5.20 8.80 -1.29
N ILE A 69 -6.21 9.60 -1.58
CA ILE A 69 -7.44 9.12 -2.23
C ILE A 69 -7.17 8.73 -3.68
N ASN A 70 -6.53 9.59 -4.46
CA ASN A 70 -6.36 9.37 -5.90
C ASN A 70 -5.30 8.33 -6.23
N ASP A 71 -4.18 8.33 -5.52
CA ASP A 71 -3.01 7.58 -5.94
C ASP A 71 -2.84 6.26 -5.16
N ILE A 72 -3.46 6.14 -4.00
CA ILE A 72 -3.36 4.95 -3.16
C ILE A 72 -4.70 4.23 -3.05
N ILE A 73 -5.71 4.89 -2.49
CA ILE A 73 -7.01 4.26 -2.24
C ILE A 73 -7.68 3.86 -3.56
N GLY A 74 -7.74 4.79 -4.53
CA GLY A 74 -8.37 4.52 -5.82
C GLY A 74 -7.77 3.31 -6.54
N PRO A 75 -6.44 3.26 -6.74
CA PRO A 75 -5.81 2.13 -7.44
C PRO A 75 -5.76 0.82 -6.65
N SER A 76 -6.00 0.83 -5.35
CA SER A 76 -5.78 -0.34 -4.49
C SER A 76 -6.67 -1.53 -4.81
N GLY A 77 -7.92 -1.29 -5.26
CA GLY A 77 -8.90 -2.33 -5.43
C GLY A 77 -9.30 -3.04 -4.13
N ALA A 78 -9.06 -2.41 -2.98
CA ALA A 78 -9.38 -3.00 -1.69
C ALA A 78 -10.90 -3.16 -1.50
N ASP A 79 -11.30 -4.24 -0.87
CA ASP A 79 -12.71 -4.51 -0.56
C ASP A 79 -13.21 -3.68 0.62
N GLU A 80 -12.33 -3.43 1.57
CA GLU A 80 -12.60 -2.54 2.70
C GLU A 80 -11.44 -1.58 2.92
N ILE A 81 -11.79 -0.37 3.34
CA ILE A 81 -10.84 0.70 3.65
C ILE A 81 -11.28 1.34 4.96
N GLY A 82 -10.36 1.48 5.89
CA GLY A 82 -10.66 2.10 7.17
C GLY A 82 -9.44 2.78 7.78
N MET A 83 -9.70 3.65 8.73
CA MET A 83 -8.66 4.28 9.54
C MET A 83 -8.65 3.62 10.91
N ASP A 84 -7.52 3.01 11.28
CA ASP A 84 -7.34 2.45 12.62
C ASP A 84 -7.16 3.57 13.65
N ASN A 85 -6.50 4.64 13.22
CA ASN A 85 -6.34 5.87 14.00
C ASN A 85 -6.08 7.03 13.04
N ALA A 86 -5.76 8.21 13.55
CA ALA A 86 -5.60 9.43 12.74
C ALA A 86 -4.49 9.32 11.67
N THR A 87 -3.53 8.41 11.83
CA THR A 87 -2.37 8.30 10.96
C THR A 87 -2.15 6.91 10.36
N THR A 88 -3.06 5.97 10.59
CA THR A 88 -2.92 4.59 10.09
C THR A 88 -4.12 4.19 9.26
N LEU A 89 -3.90 3.99 7.97
CA LEU A 89 -4.88 3.49 7.02
C LEU A 89 -4.76 1.98 6.92
N ARG A 90 -5.90 1.30 6.96
CA ARG A 90 -5.99 -0.15 6.75
C ARG A 90 -6.71 -0.42 5.44
N LEU A 91 -6.08 -1.18 4.57
CA LEU A 91 -6.68 -1.72 3.35
C LEU A 91 -6.85 -3.23 3.50
N TRP A 92 -8.00 -3.74 3.11
CA TRP A 92 -8.32 -5.16 3.25
C TRP A 92 -8.89 -5.72 1.96
N TRP A 93 -8.37 -6.88 1.55
CA TRP A 93 -8.82 -7.66 0.40
C TRP A 93 -9.38 -8.99 0.87
N ASP A 94 -10.54 -9.34 0.33
CA ASP A 94 -11.27 -10.55 0.68
C ASP A 94 -10.96 -11.70 -0.30
#